data_788a28ee9402cb57848a04121deac0d7
#
_entry.id   788a28ee9402cb57848a04121deac0d7
#
_cell.length_a   1.000
_cell.length_b   1.000
_cell.length_c   1.000
_cell.angle_alpha   90.00
_cell.angle_beta   90.00
_cell.angle_gamma   90.00
#
_symmetry.space_group_name_H-M   'P 1'
#
loop_
_entity.id
_entity.type
_entity.pdbx_description
1 polymer ?
#
loop_
_entity_poly.entity_id
_entity_poly.type
_entity_poly.pdbx_seq_one_letter_code
_entity_poly.pdbx_strand_id
1 'polypeptide(L)'
;MDLLIADGRCAEAREVLDQMHRLKPTYNDDFYLGRILLQEGHTDDALAQWEAMCAKYPDTWEVYVMRASELAKLARYDEAIADYEKTMALMPPPRFVDPAEAIAQICEIRGDYEMAIACYEKVIELMRTDWNEMQGEAIDAPRRNIARLRERMANR
;
A
#
# COMPACT_ATOMS: atom_id res chain seq x y z
N MET A 1 -18.43 1.82 -3.89
CA MET A 1 -17.86 2.74 -2.90
C MET A 1 -16.81 3.67 -3.53
N ASP A 2 -15.77 3.13 -4.13
CA ASP A 2 -14.68 3.94 -4.71
C ASP A 2 -15.12 4.98 -5.72
N LEU A 3 -16.06 4.64 -6.62
CA LEU A 3 -16.61 5.59 -7.60
C LEU A 3 -17.36 6.75 -6.92
N LEU A 4 -18.16 6.49 -5.89
CA LEU A 4 -18.90 7.56 -5.18
C LEU A 4 -17.94 8.53 -4.51
N ILE A 5 -16.87 8.03 -3.91
CA ILE A 5 -15.85 8.86 -3.26
C ILE A 5 -15.07 9.65 -4.31
N ALA A 6 -14.64 9.02 -5.40
CA ALA A 6 -13.92 9.69 -6.48
C ALA A 6 -14.73 10.80 -7.16
N ASP A 7 -16.06 10.61 -7.29
CA ASP A 7 -16.98 11.59 -7.85
C ASP A 7 -17.38 12.69 -6.83
N GLY A 8 -16.86 12.66 -5.60
CA GLY A 8 -17.21 13.61 -4.53
C GLY A 8 -18.61 13.43 -3.96
N ARG A 9 -19.28 12.30 -4.23
CA ARG A 9 -20.62 11.96 -3.74
C ARG A 9 -20.57 11.41 -2.32
N CYS A 10 -19.94 12.15 -1.40
CA CYS A 10 -19.66 11.71 -0.03
C CYS A 10 -20.90 11.36 0.79
N ALA A 11 -22.02 12.10 0.62
CA ALA A 11 -23.27 11.80 1.31
C ALA A 11 -23.82 10.42 0.93
N GLU A 12 -23.85 10.11 -0.36
CA GLU A 12 -24.30 8.80 -0.84
C GLU A 12 -23.33 7.68 -0.44
N ALA A 13 -22.02 7.97 -0.46
CA ALA A 13 -21.02 7.02 0.03
C ALA A 13 -21.24 6.68 1.53
N ARG A 14 -21.59 7.67 2.37
CA ARG A 14 -21.94 7.46 3.78
C ARG A 14 -23.19 6.60 3.95
N GLU A 15 -24.23 6.84 3.17
CA GLU A 15 -25.45 6.04 3.23
C GLU A 15 -25.17 4.55 2.88
N VAL A 16 -24.37 4.32 1.85
CA VAL A 16 -23.95 2.95 1.45
C VAL A 16 -23.10 2.32 2.55
N LEU A 17 -22.17 3.09 3.14
CA LEU A 17 -21.31 2.61 4.22
C LEU A 17 -22.13 2.22 5.45
N ASP A 18 -23.11 3.03 5.84
CA ASP A 18 -24.03 2.72 6.95
C ASP A 18 -24.85 1.44 6.70
N GLN A 19 -25.27 1.21 5.46
CA GLN A 19 -25.98 -0.02 5.09
C GLN A 19 -25.05 -1.24 5.21
N MET A 20 -23.81 -1.13 4.70
CA MET A 20 -22.80 -2.21 4.79
C MET A 20 -22.50 -2.51 6.27
N HIS A 21 -22.27 -1.50 7.09
CA HIS A 21 -21.99 -1.66 8.52
C HIS A 21 -23.11 -2.37 9.29
N ARG A 22 -24.38 -2.04 8.99
CA ARG A 22 -25.55 -2.71 9.60
C ARG A 22 -25.64 -4.17 9.24
N LEU A 23 -25.18 -4.55 8.03
CA LEU A 23 -25.21 -5.95 7.59
C LEU A 23 -24.10 -6.76 8.26
N LYS A 24 -22.87 -6.30 8.19
CA LYS A 24 -21.69 -6.93 8.79
C LYS A 24 -20.55 -5.93 8.91
N PRO A 25 -20.27 -5.42 10.12
CA PRO A 25 -19.12 -4.54 10.36
C PRO A 25 -17.80 -5.22 10.00
N THR A 26 -16.94 -4.51 9.27
CA THR A 26 -15.60 -4.99 8.88
C THR A 26 -14.59 -3.84 8.95
N TYR A 27 -13.29 -4.15 8.84
CA TYR A 27 -12.24 -3.13 8.71
C TYR A 27 -12.39 -2.27 7.44
N ASN A 28 -13.09 -2.77 6.40
CA ASN A 28 -13.38 -1.96 5.23
C ASN A 28 -14.26 -0.74 5.56
N ASP A 29 -15.17 -0.86 6.53
CA ASP A 29 -16.02 0.26 6.94
C ASP A 29 -15.16 1.39 7.53
N ASP A 30 -14.22 1.03 8.42
CA ASP A 30 -13.27 1.97 9.02
C ASP A 30 -12.37 2.61 7.95
N PHE A 31 -11.93 1.84 6.95
CA PHE A 31 -11.13 2.32 5.84
C PHE A 31 -11.88 3.31 4.95
N TYR A 32 -13.10 2.96 4.51
CA TYR A 32 -13.90 3.82 3.64
C TYR A 32 -14.36 5.08 4.35
N LEU A 33 -14.62 5.04 5.66
CA LEU A 33 -14.91 6.24 6.44
C LEU A 33 -13.73 7.23 6.38
N GLY A 34 -12.50 6.74 6.55
CA GLY A 34 -11.30 7.57 6.42
C GLY A 34 -11.17 8.18 5.01
N ARG A 35 -11.46 7.42 3.95
CA ARG A 35 -11.43 7.94 2.58
C ARG A 35 -12.50 8.99 2.30
N ILE A 36 -13.71 8.84 2.87
CA ILE A 36 -14.76 9.85 2.78
C ILE A 36 -14.31 11.11 3.48
N LEU A 37 -13.77 11.03 4.71
CA LEU A 37 -13.23 12.15 5.46
C LEU A 37 -12.13 12.88 4.67
N LEU A 38 -11.23 12.14 4.04
CA LEU A 38 -10.17 12.71 3.21
C LEU A 38 -10.75 13.49 2.02
N GLN A 39 -11.75 12.94 1.34
CA GLN A 39 -12.42 13.59 0.20
C GLN A 39 -13.19 14.85 0.61
N GLU A 40 -13.69 14.90 1.86
CA GLU A 40 -14.33 16.07 2.46
C GLU A 40 -13.32 17.13 2.93
N GLY A 41 -12.01 16.84 2.84
CA GLY A 41 -10.93 17.74 3.26
C GLY A 41 -10.54 17.64 4.73
N HIS A 42 -11.08 16.66 5.45
CA HIS A 42 -10.79 16.37 6.86
C HIS A 42 -9.59 15.40 6.99
N THR A 43 -8.41 15.85 6.55
CA THR A 43 -7.22 14.97 6.45
C THR A 43 -6.80 14.40 7.81
N ASP A 44 -6.77 15.21 8.87
CA ASP A 44 -6.35 14.76 10.20
C ASP A 44 -7.32 13.72 10.77
N ASP A 45 -8.62 13.91 10.55
CA ASP A 45 -9.65 12.95 10.99
C ASP A 45 -9.54 11.63 10.22
N ALA A 46 -9.25 11.69 8.91
CA ALA A 46 -9.02 10.52 8.09
C ALA A 46 -7.81 9.70 8.58
N LEU A 47 -6.71 10.37 8.90
CA LEU A 47 -5.51 9.74 9.43
C LEU A 47 -5.77 9.09 10.80
N ALA A 48 -6.46 9.79 11.71
CA ALA A 48 -6.87 9.26 13.00
C ALA A 48 -7.79 8.04 12.87
N GLN A 49 -8.71 8.05 11.90
CA GLN A 49 -9.60 6.93 11.60
C GLN A 49 -8.82 5.68 11.14
N TRP A 50 -7.84 5.85 10.24
CA TRP A 50 -7.00 4.72 9.80
C TRP A 50 -6.05 4.23 10.88
N GLU A 51 -5.54 5.10 11.75
CA GLU A 51 -4.75 4.69 12.92
C GLU A 51 -5.59 3.84 13.87
N ALA A 52 -6.82 4.27 14.18
CA ALA A 52 -7.77 3.52 14.99
C ALA A 52 -8.12 2.16 14.36
N MET A 53 -8.29 2.10 13.03
CA MET A 53 -8.49 0.84 12.30
C MET A 53 -7.33 -0.13 12.50
N CYS A 54 -6.08 0.32 12.33
CA CYS A 54 -4.91 -0.53 12.55
C CYS A 54 -4.77 -0.98 14.01
N ALA A 55 -5.10 -0.13 14.97
CA ALA A 55 -5.10 -0.49 16.40
C ALA A 55 -6.18 -1.53 16.73
N LYS A 56 -7.33 -1.47 16.06
CA LYS A 56 -8.44 -2.42 16.23
C LYS A 56 -8.16 -3.80 15.60
N TYR A 57 -7.36 -3.83 14.53
CA TYR A 57 -7.03 -5.04 13.76
C TYR A 57 -5.52 -5.26 13.62
N PRO A 58 -4.76 -5.41 14.73
CA PRO A 58 -3.29 -5.33 14.72
C PRO A 58 -2.59 -6.48 14.00
N ASP A 59 -3.27 -7.62 13.81
CA ASP A 59 -2.73 -8.82 13.15
C ASP A 59 -3.30 -9.03 11.74
N THR A 60 -4.04 -8.05 11.22
CA THR A 60 -4.68 -8.09 9.90
C THR A 60 -3.82 -7.32 8.91
N TRP A 61 -3.06 -8.01 8.05
CA TRP A 61 -2.14 -7.35 7.11
C TRP A 61 -2.84 -6.41 6.12
N GLU A 62 -4.10 -6.69 5.77
CA GLU A 62 -4.91 -5.89 4.86
C GLU A 62 -5.08 -4.44 5.32
N VAL A 63 -5.24 -4.21 6.62
CA VAL A 63 -5.43 -2.83 7.13
C VAL A 63 -4.18 -1.98 6.97
N TYR A 64 -3.00 -2.59 7.06
CA TYR A 64 -1.73 -1.88 6.88
C TYR A 64 -1.48 -1.54 5.42
N VAL A 65 -1.68 -2.49 4.47
CA VAL A 65 -1.51 -2.18 3.05
C VAL A 65 -2.51 -1.14 2.56
N MET A 66 -3.74 -1.15 3.08
CA MET A 66 -4.76 -0.15 2.76
C MET A 66 -4.33 1.24 3.24
N ARG A 67 -3.89 1.37 4.50
CA ARG A 67 -3.39 2.64 5.04
C ARG A 67 -2.13 3.10 4.32
N ALA A 68 -1.16 2.21 4.09
CA ALA A 68 0.07 2.51 3.37
C ALA A 68 -0.19 3.14 2.00
N SER A 69 -1.14 2.59 1.24
CA SER A 69 -1.53 3.12 -0.06
C SER A 69 -2.04 4.56 0.01
N GLU A 70 -2.86 4.90 1.01
CA GLU A 70 -3.36 6.27 1.18
C GLU A 70 -2.26 7.21 1.70
N LEU A 71 -1.42 6.76 2.64
CA LEU A 71 -0.26 7.52 3.12
C LEU A 71 0.72 7.85 1.99
N ALA A 72 0.97 6.91 1.07
CA ALA A 72 1.84 7.14 -0.09
C ALA A 72 1.27 8.22 -1.03
N LYS A 73 -0.05 8.24 -1.27
CA LYS A 73 -0.73 9.30 -2.04
C LYS A 73 -0.62 10.66 -1.38
N LEU A 74 -0.59 10.70 -0.05
CA LEU A 74 -0.40 11.92 0.75
C LEU A 74 1.08 12.31 0.90
N ALA A 75 2.00 11.63 0.21
CA ALA A 75 3.46 11.79 0.32
C ALA A 75 4.02 11.58 1.75
N ARG A 76 3.30 10.88 2.62
CA ARG A 76 3.76 10.46 3.95
C ARG A 76 4.58 9.17 3.83
N TYR A 77 5.69 9.26 3.14
CA TYR A 77 6.45 8.10 2.66
C TYR A 77 7.03 7.23 3.77
N ASP A 78 7.54 7.82 4.85
CA ASP A 78 8.14 7.03 5.95
C ASP A 78 7.09 6.14 6.63
N GLU A 79 5.89 6.68 6.84
CA GLU A 79 4.78 5.93 7.43
C GLU A 79 4.22 4.88 6.46
N ALA A 80 4.13 5.22 5.17
CA ALA A 80 3.73 4.26 4.15
C ALA A 80 4.70 3.07 4.06
N ILE A 81 6.01 3.32 4.10
CA ILE A 81 7.04 2.27 4.11
C ILE A 81 6.88 1.37 5.34
N ALA A 82 6.73 1.96 6.54
CA ALA A 82 6.55 1.19 7.77
C ALA A 82 5.32 0.27 7.71
N ASP A 83 4.21 0.73 7.14
CA ASP A 83 3.00 -0.06 6.98
C ASP A 83 3.16 -1.16 5.91
N TYR A 84 3.84 -0.89 4.80
CA TYR A 84 4.14 -1.93 3.82
C TYR A 84 5.07 -3.00 4.39
N GLU A 85 6.08 -2.64 5.19
CA GLU A 85 6.94 -3.58 5.91
C GLU A 85 6.13 -4.43 6.90
N LYS A 86 5.21 -3.80 7.65
CA LYS A 86 4.30 -4.50 8.56
C LYS A 86 3.39 -5.46 7.80
N THR A 87 2.89 -5.05 6.63
CA THR A 87 2.12 -5.91 5.72
C THR A 87 2.91 -7.17 5.34
N MET A 88 4.14 -7.00 4.86
CA MET A 88 5.00 -8.13 4.47
C MET A 88 5.32 -9.07 5.64
N ALA A 89 5.45 -8.53 6.86
CA ALA A 89 5.72 -9.33 8.05
C ALA A 89 4.52 -10.17 8.50
N LEU A 90 3.29 -9.68 8.31
CA LEU A 90 2.05 -10.36 8.72
C LEU A 90 1.48 -11.28 7.63
N MET A 91 1.76 -11.01 6.37
CA MET A 91 1.15 -11.70 5.24
C MET A 91 1.64 -13.16 5.15
N PRO A 92 0.72 -14.15 5.15
CA PRO A 92 1.09 -15.55 4.98
C PRO A 92 1.50 -15.85 3.53
N PRO A 93 2.35 -16.86 3.29
CA PRO A 93 2.63 -17.34 1.94
C PRO A 93 1.39 -17.94 1.25
N PRO A 94 1.24 -17.80 -0.07
CA PRO A 94 2.15 -17.05 -0.96
C PRO A 94 1.96 -15.53 -0.81
N ARG A 95 3.05 -14.81 -0.52
CA ARG A 95 3.04 -13.36 -0.28
C ARG A 95 2.95 -12.60 -1.60
N PHE A 96 2.13 -11.57 -1.64
CA PHE A 96 2.08 -10.64 -2.76
C PHE A 96 3.33 -9.74 -2.79
N VAL A 97 3.75 -9.36 -3.98
CA VAL A 97 4.94 -8.52 -4.19
C VAL A 97 4.66 -7.03 -4.13
N ASP A 98 3.38 -6.65 -4.28
CA ASP A 98 2.93 -5.25 -4.34
C ASP A 98 3.49 -4.36 -3.23
N PRO A 99 3.56 -4.76 -1.94
CA PRO A 99 4.15 -3.94 -0.90
C PRO A 99 5.64 -3.65 -1.14
N ALA A 100 6.42 -4.64 -1.58
CA ALA A 100 7.83 -4.46 -1.87
C ALA A 100 8.05 -3.56 -3.10
N GLU A 101 7.22 -3.69 -4.12
CA GLU A 101 7.23 -2.81 -5.29
C GLU A 101 6.86 -1.37 -4.92
N ALA A 102 5.84 -1.18 -4.07
CA ALA A 102 5.44 0.14 -3.59
C ALA A 102 6.58 0.84 -2.81
N ILE A 103 7.27 0.10 -1.93
CA ILE A 103 8.46 0.64 -1.23
C ILE A 103 9.54 1.02 -2.23
N ALA A 104 9.84 0.17 -3.23
CA ALA A 104 10.83 0.47 -4.25
C ALA A 104 10.50 1.77 -5.01
N GLN A 105 9.24 1.96 -5.40
CA GLN A 105 8.78 3.17 -6.08
C GLN A 105 8.91 4.41 -5.21
N ILE A 106 8.55 4.34 -3.92
CA ILE A 106 8.75 5.45 -2.96
C ILE A 106 10.22 5.79 -2.83
N CYS A 107 11.10 4.79 -2.71
CA CYS A 107 12.55 4.99 -2.62
C CYS A 107 13.11 5.62 -3.91
N GLU A 108 12.62 5.26 -5.08
CA GLU A 108 12.99 5.92 -6.34
C GLU A 108 12.60 7.41 -6.35
N ILE A 109 11.38 7.75 -5.88
CA ILE A 109 10.92 9.14 -5.78
C ILE A 109 11.83 9.95 -4.85
N ARG A 110 12.30 9.34 -3.76
CA ARG A 110 13.23 9.97 -2.79
C ARG A 110 14.68 10.00 -3.26
N GLY A 111 15.02 9.26 -4.33
CA GLY A 111 16.38 9.10 -4.83
C GLY A 111 17.24 8.14 -4.03
N ASP A 112 16.64 7.33 -3.17
CA ASP A 112 17.28 6.26 -2.40
C ASP A 112 17.34 4.98 -3.26
N TYR A 113 18.26 4.99 -4.21
CA TYR A 113 18.34 3.95 -5.22
C TYR A 113 18.86 2.62 -4.68
N GLU A 114 19.71 2.63 -3.66
CA GLU A 114 20.17 1.43 -2.97
C GLU A 114 19.00 0.66 -2.35
N MET A 115 18.15 1.35 -1.60
CA MET A 115 16.96 0.75 -0.99
C MET A 115 15.96 0.27 -2.04
N ALA A 116 15.74 1.06 -3.11
CA ALA A 116 14.86 0.66 -4.22
C ALA A 116 15.34 -0.64 -4.88
N ILE A 117 16.65 -0.77 -5.12
CA ILE A 117 17.26 -2.01 -5.67
C ILE A 117 17.01 -3.19 -4.72
N ALA A 118 17.24 -3.03 -3.42
CA ALA A 118 17.02 -4.09 -2.44
C ALA A 118 15.55 -4.56 -2.43
N CYS A 119 14.60 -3.63 -2.55
CA CYS A 119 13.17 -3.97 -2.65
C CYS A 119 12.83 -4.72 -3.94
N TYR A 120 13.39 -4.33 -5.10
CA TYR A 120 13.19 -5.09 -6.34
C TYR A 120 13.85 -6.48 -6.29
N GLU A 121 14.99 -6.63 -5.62
CA GLU A 121 15.60 -7.94 -5.36
C GLU A 121 14.69 -8.80 -4.48
N LYS A 122 14.01 -8.20 -3.49
CA LYS A 122 13.00 -8.88 -2.67
C LYS A 122 11.78 -9.33 -3.49
N VAL A 123 11.31 -8.53 -4.44
CA VAL A 123 10.25 -8.94 -5.39
C VAL A 123 10.66 -10.20 -6.13
N ILE A 124 11.89 -10.23 -6.70
CA ILE A 124 12.39 -11.40 -7.43
C ILE A 124 12.49 -12.63 -6.50
N GLU A 125 12.93 -12.43 -5.26
CA GLU A 125 13.00 -13.51 -4.27
C GLU A 125 11.59 -14.09 -4.01
N LEU A 126 10.59 -13.26 -3.72
CA LEU A 126 9.22 -13.68 -3.45
C LEU A 126 8.59 -14.40 -4.65
N MET A 127 8.79 -13.89 -5.88
CA MET A 127 8.30 -14.54 -7.08
C MET A 127 8.88 -15.96 -7.22
N ARG A 128 10.14 -16.17 -6.87
CA ARG A 128 10.78 -17.49 -6.91
C ARG A 128 10.36 -18.41 -5.78
N THR A 129 10.29 -17.91 -4.56
CA THR A 129 10.06 -18.73 -3.36
C THR A 129 8.59 -19.03 -3.11
N ASP A 130 7.73 -18.05 -3.28
CA ASP A 130 6.31 -18.15 -2.94
C ASP A 130 5.44 -18.51 -4.17
N TRP A 131 5.84 -18.08 -5.38
CA TRP A 131 5.07 -18.26 -6.62
C TRP A 131 5.70 -19.25 -7.60
N ASN A 132 6.92 -19.75 -7.31
CA ASN A 132 7.69 -20.64 -8.17
C ASN A 132 7.95 -20.09 -9.59
N GLU A 133 7.99 -18.74 -9.71
CA GLU A 133 8.27 -18.06 -10.97
C GLU A 133 9.77 -17.90 -11.16
N MET A 134 10.32 -18.46 -12.26
CA MET A 134 11.75 -18.44 -12.54
C MET A 134 12.13 -17.49 -13.68
N GLN A 135 11.16 -17.11 -14.51
CA GLN A 135 11.34 -16.29 -15.71
C GLN A 135 10.02 -15.57 -16.08
N GLY A 136 10.11 -14.70 -17.09
CA GLY A 136 8.95 -13.94 -17.58
C GLY A 136 8.84 -12.57 -16.95
N GLU A 137 7.80 -11.83 -17.29
CA GLU A 137 7.66 -10.40 -16.96
C GLU A 137 7.71 -10.12 -15.46
N ALA A 138 7.16 -11.00 -14.62
CA ALA A 138 7.20 -10.87 -13.18
C ALA A 138 8.63 -10.86 -12.58
N ILE A 139 9.59 -11.46 -13.29
CA ILE A 139 11.01 -11.46 -12.93
C ILE A 139 11.78 -10.41 -13.73
N ASP A 140 11.44 -10.21 -14.98
CA ASP A 140 12.22 -9.36 -15.91
C ASP A 140 11.94 -7.87 -15.67
N ALA A 141 10.73 -7.48 -15.26
CA ALA A 141 10.42 -6.09 -14.91
C ALA A 141 11.26 -5.57 -13.74
N PRO A 142 11.29 -6.22 -12.57
CA PRO A 142 12.17 -5.77 -11.48
C PRO A 142 13.66 -5.82 -11.85
N ARG A 143 14.11 -6.78 -12.65
CA ARG A 143 15.51 -6.81 -13.16
C ARG A 143 15.84 -5.58 -14.01
N ARG A 144 14.95 -5.17 -14.92
CA ARG A 144 15.12 -3.95 -15.70
C ARG A 144 15.20 -2.71 -14.82
N ASN A 145 14.35 -2.63 -13.79
CA ASN A 145 14.39 -1.52 -12.82
C ASN A 145 15.73 -1.46 -12.09
N ILE A 146 16.23 -2.61 -11.61
CA ILE A 146 17.55 -2.71 -10.95
C ILE A 146 18.66 -2.23 -11.90
N ALA A 147 18.69 -2.69 -13.14
CA ALA A 147 19.70 -2.30 -14.13
C ALA A 147 19.67 -0.79 -14.38
N ARG A 148 18.48 -0.22 -14.59
CA ARG A 148 18.27 1.22 -14.79
C ARG A 148 18.74 2.05 -13.57
N LEU A 149 18.48 1.59 -12.35
CA LEU A 149 18.91 2.30 -11.15
C LEU A 149 20.43 2.23 -10.95
N ARG A 150 21.05 1.09 -11.20
CA ARG A 150 22.52 0.93 -11.15
C ARG A 150 23.22 1.86 -12.16
N GLU A 151 22.68 1.97 -13.37
CA GLU A 151 23.19 2.92 -14.38
C GLU A 151 23.07 4.38 -13.91
N ARG A 152 21.92 4.76 -13.32
CA ARG A 152 21.73 6.10 -12.74
C ARG A 152 22.72 6.43 -11.63
N MET A 153 23.06 5.45 -10.78
CA MET A 153 24.04 5.62 -9.71
C MET A 153 25.46 5.78 -10.25
N ALA A 154 25.81 5.05 -11.30
CA ALA A 154 27.12 5.12 -11.95
C ALA A 154 27.37 6.45 -12.68
N ASN A 155 26.31 7.15 -13.07
CA ASN A 155 26.37 8.42 -13.81
C ASN A 155 26.23 9.67 -12.90
N ARG A 156 26.24 9.51 -11.59
CA ARG A 156 26.27 10.60 -10.59
C ARG A 156 27.68 10.89 -10.15
#